data_8c3b957ff03c87989cdc0c950605c672
#
_entry.id   8c3b957ff03c87989cdc0c950605c672
#
_cell.length_a   1.000
_cell.length_b   1.000
_cell.length_c   1.000
_cell.angle_alpha   90.00
_cell.angle_beta   90.00
_cell.angle_gamma   90.00
#
_symmetry.space_group_name_H-M   'P 1'
#
loop_
_entity.id
_entity.type
_entity.pdbx_description
1 polymer ?
#
loop_
_entity_poly.entity_id
_entity_poly.type
_entity_poly.pdbx_seq_one_letter_code
_entity_poly.pdbx_strand_id
1 'polypeptide(L)'
;MTNQPFLQEVENDSGLNNLKSTQDWLKENKIFIELKLEEHGAIIFKDLPVKTAEDFDQFVSTFNYETFTYEESLSNAVRINKTDKVFTANEAPREVEIFLHHEMAQTPTYPKNIFFFCKSASEAGGETPLCRSDQLYEALLRADKTLVESFEKFGVIYNSI
;
A
#
# COMPACT_ATOMS: atom_id res chain seq x y z
N MET A 1 -5.11 -22.35 -6.65
CA MET A 1 -4.58 -20.96 -6.58
C MET A 1 -4.69 -20.36 -7.96
N THR A 2 -5.36 -19.26 -8.10
CA THR A 2 -5.52 -18.58 -9.38
C THR A 2 -4.17 -18.04 -9.81
N ASN A 3 -3.71 -18.42 -10.99
CA ASN A 3 -2.45 -17.96 -11.58
C ASN A 3 -2.63 -16.53 -12.13
N GLN A 4 -3.26 -15.67 -11.33
CA GLN A 4 -3.51 -14.29 -11.70
C GLN A 4 -2.23 -13.47 -11.54
N PRO A 5 -1.94 -12.56 -12.47
CA PRO A 5 -0.76 -11.71 -12.35
C PRO A 5 -0.87 -10.85 -11.07
N PHE A 6 0.25 -10.74 -10.37
CA PHE A 6 0.39 -9.77 -9.31
C PHE A 6 0.35 -8.37 -9.89
N LEU A 7 -0.39 -7.48 -9.25
CA LEU A 7 -0.68 -6.11 -9.64
C LEU A 7 -1.65 -6.02 -10.84
N GLN A 8 -2.85 -5.53 -10.56
CA GLN A 8 -3.83 -5.15 -11.58
C GLN A 8 -3.60 -3.70 -12.01
N GLU A 9 -3.42 -3.47 -13.29
CA GLU A 9 -3.42 -2.13 -13.85
C GLU A 9 -4.84 -1.71 -14.21
N VAL A 10 -5.20 -0.47 -13.89
CA VAL A 10 -6.46 0.19 -14.22
C VAL A 10 -6.12 1.49 -14.95
N GLU A 11 -6.30 1.47 -16.25
CA GLU A 11 -6.11 2.63 -17.12
C GLU A 11 -7.32 3.58 -17.06
N ASN A 12 -7.11 4.84 -17.36
CA ASN A 12 -8.20 5.82 -17.45
C ASN A 12 -8.97 5.72 -18.78
N ASP A 13 -9.47 4.53 -19.10
CA ASP A 13 -10.24 4.29 -20.35
C ASP A 13 -11.59 5.00 -20.36
N SER A 14 -12.09 5.37 -19.17
CA SER A 14 -13.35 6.12 -19.03
C SER A 14 -13.22 7.61 -19.34
N GLY A 15 -12.03 8.10 -19.65
CA GLY A 15 -11.77 9.49 -19.98
C GLY A 15 -12.05 10.46 -18.82
N LEU A 16 -11.78 10.02 -17.58
CA LEU A 16 -11.93 10.85 -16.39
C LEU A 16 -10.96 12.03 -16.47
N ASN A 17 -11.49 13.25 -16.47
CA ASN A 17 -10.71 14.46 -16.74
C ASN A 17 -10.65 15.43 -15.55
N ASN A 18 -11.32 15.11 -14.46
CA ASN A 18 -11.31 15.88 -13.22
C ASN A 18 -11.55 15.00 -11.99
N LEU A 19 -11.20 15.51 -10.83
CA LEU A 19 -11.29 14.77 -9.57
C LEU A 19 -12.73 14.35 -9.25
N LYS A 20 -13.72 15.19 -9.55
CA LYS A 20 -15.14 14.88 -9.28
C LYS A 20 -15.60 13.64 -10.08
N SER A 21 -15.31 13.59 -11.37
CA SER A 21 -15.66 12.45 -12.21
C SER A 21 -14.93 11.17 -11.73
N THR A 22 -13.67 11.30 -11.28
CA THR A 22 -12.92 10.19 -10.69
C THR A 22 -13.58 9.68 -9.41
N GLN A 23 -13.98 10.56 -8.51
CA GLN A 23 -14.67 10.19 -7.28
C GLN A 23 -16.01 9.48 -7.54
N ASP A 24 -16.77 9.96 -8.51
CA ASP A 24 -18.06 9.36 -8.85
C ASP A 24 -17.85 7.95 -9.45
N TRP A 25 -16.89 7.83 -10.37
CA TRP A 25 -16.49 6.53 -10.92
C TRP A 25 -16.00 5.54 -9.83
N LEU A 26 -15.19 6.01 -8.88
CA LEU A 26 -14.73 5.17 -7.76
C LEU A 26 -15.88 4.65 -6.92
N LYS A 27 -16.91 5.50 -6.63
CA LYS A 27 -18.08 5.10 -5.85
C LYS A 27 -18.87 4.01 -6.57
N GLU A 28 -19.06 4.15 -7.87
CA GLU A 28 -19.80 3.20 -8.71
C GLU A 28 -19.04 1.87 -8.84
N ASN A 29 -17.71 1.92 -8.86
CA ASN A 29 -16.85 0.75 -9.10
C ASN A 29 -16.20 0.19 -7.82
N LYS A 30 -16.51 0.72 -6.62
CA LYS A 30 -15.84 0.37 -5.37
C LYS A 30 -15.79 -1.14 -5.13
N ILE A 31 -16.91 -1.83 -5.23
CA ILE A 31 -16.98 -3.28 -5.00
C ILE A 31 -16.11 -4.04 -6.00
N PHE A 32 -16.12 -3.63 -7.27
CA PHE A 32 -15.28 -4.24 -8.29
C PHE A 32 -13.79 -4.03 -7.99
N ILE A 33 -13.40 -2.82 -7.57
CA ILE A 33 -12.02 -2.47 -7.19
C ILE A 33 -11.58 -3.31 -5.98
N GLU A 34 -12.43 -3.44 -4.96
CA GLU A 34 -12.14 -4.25 -3.76
C GLU A 34 -11.94 -5.73 -4.10
N LEU A 35 -12.80 -6.30 -4.95
CA LEU A 35 -12.64 -7.67 -5.44
C LEU A 35 -11.34 -7.86 -6.23
N LYS A 36 -10.99 -6.89 -7.09
CA LYS A 36 -9.73 -6.93 -7.83
C LYS A 36 -8.51 -6.78 -6.93
N LEU A 37 -8.59 -5.96 -5.91
CA LEU A 37 -7.52 -5.82 -4.92
C LEU A 37 -7.30 -7.14 -4.16
N GLU A 38 -8.36 -7.81 -3.75
CA GLU A 38 -8.28 -9.11 -3.09
C GLU A 38 -7.70 -10.20 -4.02
N GLU A 39 -8.12 -10.21 -5.28
CA GLU A 39 -7.64 -11.17 -6.28
C GLU A 39 -6.15 -10.99 -6.62
N HIS A 40 -5.71 -9.74 -6.84
CA HIS A 40 -4.39 -9.42 -7.36
C HIS A 40 -3.38 -8.96 -6.29
N GLY A 41 -3.84 -8.57 -5.10
CA GLY A 41 -3.00 -8.09 -4.01
C GLY A 41 -2.59 -6.62 -4.11
N ALA A 42 -2.61 -6.04 -5.31
CA ALA A 42 -2.35 -4.62 -5.54
C ALA A 42 -3.04 -4.13 -6.82
N ILE A 43 -3.39 -2.84 -6.84
CA ILE A 43 -3.93 -2.15 -8.01
C ILE A 43 -3.12 -0.89 -8.25
N ILE A 44 -2.74 -0.65 -9.50
CA ILE A 44 -2.18 0.61 -9.95
C ILE A 44 -3.17 1.33 -10.84
N PHE A 45 -3.55 2.54 -10.48
CA PHE A 45 -4.35 3.43 -11.30
C PHE A 45 -3.43 4.34 -12.11
N LYS A 46 -3.62 4.39 -13.42
CA LYS A 46 -2.82 5.20 -14.32
C LYS A 46 -3.64 6.35 -14.92
N ASP A 47 -2.95 7.44 -15.15
CA ASP A 47 -3.49 8.61 -15.86
C ASP A 47 -4.78 9.21 -15.26
N LEU A 48 -5.01 9.00 -13.96
CA LEU A 48 -6.08 9.67 -13.26
C LEU A 48 -5.74 11.15 -13.01
N PRO A 49 -6.74 12.04 -12.99
CA PRO A 49 -6.56 13.48 -12.76
C PRO A 49 -6.34 13.79 -11.26
N VAL A 50 -5.36 13.11 -10.64
CA VAL A 50 -4.89 13.30 -9.26
C VAL A 50 -3.49 13.89 -9.35
N LYS A 51 -3.28 15.13 -8.91
CA LYS A 51 -2.04 15.89 -9.14
C LYS A 51 -1.38 16.41 -7.86
N THR A 52 -2.18 16.60 -6.81
CA THR A 52 -1.72 17.17 -5.55
C THR A 52 -1.98 16.21 -4.40
N ALA A 53 -1.43 16.51 -3.22
CA ALA A 53 -1.70 15.76 -2.01
C ALA A 53 -3.17 15.88 -1.59
N GLU A 54 -3.76 17.04 -1.82
CA GLU A 54 -5.17 17.34 -1.55
C GLU A 54 -6.10 16.54 -2.49
N ASP A 55 -5.76 16.43 -3.77
CA ASP A 55 -6.48 15.56 -4.71
C ASP A 55 -6.40 14.10 -4.26
N PHE A 56 -5.22 13.67 -3.82
CA PHE A 56 -5.00 12.31 -3.35
C PHE A 56 -5.76 12.01 -2.05
N ASP A 57 -5.80 12.96 -1.11
CA ASP A 57 -6.63 12.85 0.09
C ASP A 57 -8.10 12.65 -0.27
N GLN A 58 -8.63 13.45 -1.19
CA GLN A 58 -10.00 13.32 -1.66
C GLN A 58 -10.26 12.01 -2.41
N PHE A 59 -9.28 11.54 -3.20
CA PHE A 59 -9.34 10.24 -3.86
C PHE A 59 -9.45 9.10 -2.83
N VAL A 60 -8.55 9.05 -1.85
CA VAL A 60 -8.56 8.03 -0.79
C VAL A 60 -9.83 8.12 0.06
N SER A 61 -10.25 9.33 0.42
CA SER A 61 -11.46 9.57 1.21
C SER A 61 -12.74 9.05 0.54
N THR A 62 -12.75 8.91 -0.78
CA THR A 62 -13.88 8.37 -1.54
C THR A 62 -14.17 6.91 -1.20
N PHE A 63 -13.17 6.14 -0.79
CA PHE A 63 -13.35 4.75 -0.35
C PHE A 63 -14.06 4.64 1.00
N ASN A 64 -14.10 5.72 1.78
CA ASN A 64 -14.72 5.76 3.10
C ASN A 64 -14.22 4.67 4.05
N TYR A 65 -12.91 4.39 3.99
CA TYR A 65 -12.25 3.53 4.96
C TYR A 65 -11.93 4.32 6.24
N GLU A 66 -11.85 3.61 7.35
CA GLU A 66 -11.34 4.17 8.59
C GLU A 66 -9.88 4.60 8.39
N THR A 67 -9.58 5.84 8.77
CA THR A 67 -8.24 6.39 8.59
C THR A 67 -7.33 5.94 9.73
N PHE A 68 -6.13 5.48 9.35
CA PHE A 68 -5.06 5.19 10.28
C PHE A 68 -4.16 6.43 10.40
N THR A 69 -3.84 6.84 11.62
CA THR A 69 -2.90 7.93 11.88
C THR A 69 -1.59 7.38 12.45
N TYR A 70 -0.46 7.93 12.00
CA TYR A 70 0.84 7.54 12.55
C TYR A 70 1.13 8.19 13.91
N GLU A 71 0.33 9.15 14.35
CA GLU A 71 0.50 9.82 15.66
C GLU A 71 0.39 8.84 16.83
N GLU A 72 -0.45 7.83 16.70
CA GLU A 72 -0.62 6.76 17.70
C GLU A 72 0.30 5.57 17.45
N SER A 73 1.15 5.65 16.42
CA SER A 73 2.02 4.55 16.03
C SER A 73 3.35 4.61 16.77
N LEU A 74 3.91 3.44 17.04
CA LEU A 74 5.29 3.29 17.54
C LEU A 74 6.33 3.30 16.39
N SER A 75 5.96 3.85 15.23
CA SER A 75 6.85 3.92 14.07
C SER A 75 7.90 5.01 14.26
N ASN A 76 9.15 4.65 14.02
CA ASN A 76 10.27 5.61 13.99
C ASN A 76 10.46 6.24 12.60
N ALA A 77 9.59 5.97 11.64
CA ALA A 77 9.68 6.53 10.29
C ALA A 77 9.40 8.04 10.32
N VAL A 78 10.34 8.82 9.79
CA VAL A 78 10.15 10.26 9.61
C VAL A 78 9.22 10.50 8.43
N ARG A 79 8.11 11.17 8.66
CA ARG A 79 7.11 11.51 7.64
C ARG A 79 6.69 12.97 7.78
N ILE A 80 6.42 13.61 6.68
CA ILE A 80 5.95 15.00 6.63
C ILE A 80 4.49 15.00 6.22
N ASN A 81 3.61 15.51 7.09
CA ASN A 81 2.19 15.66 6.78
C ASN A 81 1.99 16.67 5.65
N LYS A 82 1.23 16.30 4.66
CA LYS A 82 0.79 17.16 3.56
C LYS A 82 -0.66 17.58 3.72
N THR A 83 -1.48 16.69 4.25
CA THR A 83 -2.84 16.94 4.73
C THR A 83 -3.02 16.19 6.06
N ASP A 84 -4.22 16.18 6.63
CA ASP A 84 -4.52 15.40 7.83
C ASP A 84 -4.38 13.88 7.62
N LYS A 85 -4.45 13.40 6.37
CA LYS A 85 -4.44 11.97 6.03
C LYS A 85 -3.29 11.56 5.10
N VAL A 86 -2.67 12.52 4.44
CA VAL A 86 -1.60 12.28 3.47
C VAL A 86 -0.27 12.78 4.01
N PHE A 87 0.71 11.92 3.98
CA PHE A 87 2.09 12.22 4.38
C PHE A 87 3.06 11.67 3.35
N THR A 88 4.30 12.15 3.41
CA THR A 88 5.36 11.63 2.55
C THR A 88 5.62 10.16 2.85
N ALA A 89 6.25 9.46 1.91
CA ALA A 89 6.91 8.20 2.18
C ALA A 89 8.03 8.42 3.23
N ASN A 90 8.69 7.36 3.67
CA ASN A 90 9.76 7.48 4.65
C ASN A 90 10.87 8.42 4.12
N GLU A 91 11.20 9.46 4.91
CA GLU A 91 12.25 10.44 4.64
C GLU A 91 13.63 9.96 5.12
N ALA A 92 13.87 8.67 5.11
CA ALA A 92 15.17 8.10 5.48
C ALA A 92 16.28 8.60 4.54
N PRO A 93 17.52 8.78 5.04
CA PRO A 93 18.68 9.07 4.20
C PRO A 93 18.85 8.00 3.10
N ARG A 94 19.43 8.39 1.96
CA ARG A 94 19.60 7.50 0.79
C ARG A 94 20.42 6.24 1.08
N GLU A 95 21.27 6.29 2.08
CA GLU A 95 22.16 5.21 2.51
C GLU A 95 21.42 4.13 3.32
N VAL A 96 20.19 4.44 3.78
CA VAL A 96 19.37 3.50 4.55
C VAL A 96 18.62 2.59 3.60
N GLU A 97 18.96 1.32 3.62
CA GLU A 97 18.23 0.30 2.90
C GLU A 97 16.93 -0.06 3.65
N ILE A 98 15.80 0.03 2.96
CA ILE A 98 14.49 -0.32 3.50
C ILE A 98 14.06 -1.64 2.85
N PHE A 99 14.10 -2.72 3.63
CA PHE A 99 13.67 -4.04 3.17
C PHE A 99 12.15 -4.11 3.02
N LEU A 100 11.69 -5.08 2.23
CA LEU A 100 10.28 -5.42 2.15
C LEU A 100 9.74 -5.77 3.55
N HIS A 101 8.64 -5.13 3.92
CA HIS A 101 7.99 -5.31 5.21
C HIS A 101 6.48 -5.07 5.09
N HIS A 102 5.73 -5.62 6.01
CA HIS A 102 4.34 -5.18 6.21
C HIS A 102 4.33 -3.88 7.00
N GLU A 103 3.52 -2.93 6.57
CA GLU A 103 3.38 -1.67 7.29
C GLU A 103 2.87 -1.94 8.71
N MET A 104 3.57 -1.41 9.70
CA MET A 104 3.25 -1.53 11.13
C MET A 104 3.21 -2.96 11.68
N ALA A 105 3.92 -3.93 11.08
CA ALA A 105 3.93 -5.32 11.52
C ALA A 105 4.40 -5.52 12.98
N GLN A 106 5.19 -4.57 13.50
CA GLN A 106 5.71 -4.59 14.87
C GLN A 106 4.71 -4.07 15.92
N THR A 107 3.52 -3.64 15.53
CA THR A 107 2.50 -3.07 16.43
C THR A 107 1.22 -3.90 16.42
N PRO A 108 0.40 -3.81 17.47
CA PRO A 108 -0.88 -4.52 17.51
C PRO A 108 -1.93 -3.94 16.54
N THR A 109 -1.73 -2.71 16.07
CA THR A 109 -2.62 -2.04 15.12
C THR A 109 -1.88 -1.79 13.81
N TYR A 110 -2.43 -2.23 12.70
CA TYR A 110 -1.86 -2.08 11.37
C TYR A 110 -2.95 -1.78 10.33
N PRO A 111 -2.61 -1.05 9.25
CA PRO A 111 -3.57 -0.73 8.21
C PRO A 111 -3.93 -1.97 7.38
N LYS A 112 -5.20 -2.09 6.99
CA LYS A 112 -5.65 -3.13 6.05
C LYS A 112 -5.29 -2.79 4.60
N ASN A 113 -5.32 -1.51 4.27
CA ASN A 113 -5.05 -0.99 2.94
C ASN A 113 -4.01 0.12 3.03
N ILE A 114 -3.11 0.16 2.08
CA ILE A 114 -2.10 1.21 1.94
C ILE A 114 -2.29 1.84 0.56
N PHE A 115 -2.25 3.16 0.52
CA PHE A 115 -2.33 3.93 -0.71
C PHE A 115 -1.02 4.69 -0.93
N PHE A 116 -0.52 4.64 -2.16
CA PHE A 116 0.63 5.40 -2.60
C PHE A 116 0.25 6.32 -3.76
N PHE A 117 0.82 7.50 -3.78
CA PHE A 117 0.68 8.46 -4.86
C PHE A 117 2.06 8.92 -5.32
N CYS A 118 2.36 8.65 -6.58
CA CYS A 118 3.58 9.15 -7.21
C CYS A 118 3.32 10.56 -7.76
N LYS A 119 3.70 11.58 -6.99
CA LYS A 119 3.56 12.98 -7.42
C LYS A 119 4.55 13.33 -8.54
N SER A 120 5.74 12.77 -8.48
CA SER A 120 6.81 12.98 -9.46
C SER A 120 7.70 11.74 -9.47
N ALA A 121 7.79 11.10 -10.61
CA ALA A 121 8.72 9.99 -10.77
C ALA A 121 10.16 10.51 -10.78
N SER A 122 11.08 9.74 -10.22
CA SER A 122 12.52 10.00 -10.35
C SER A 122 13.00 9.65 -11.76
N GLU A 123 14.08 10.29 -12.21
CA GLU A 123 14.68 9.97 -13.51
C GLU A 123 15.27 8.56 -13.56
N ALA A 124 15.73 8.05 -12.40
CA ALA A 124 16.25 6.71 -12.24
C ALA A 124 16.12 6.24 -10.80
N GLY A 125 15.72 5.00 -10.59
CA GLY A 125 15.49 4.43 -9.26
C GLY A 125 14.22 5.01 -8.60
N GLY A 126 14.04 4.76 -7.31
CA GLY A 126 12.93 5.26 -6.52
C GLY A 126 11.63 4.49 -6.70
N GLU A 127 11.69 3.34 -7.34
CA GLU A 127 10.57 2.41 -7.43
C GLU A 127 10.18 1.92 -6.04
N THR A 128 8.87 1.77 -5.80
CA THR A 128 8.36 1.12 -4.60
C THR A 128 8.23 -0.38 -4.87
N PRO A 129 9.11 -1.23 -4.31
CA PRO A 129 9.00 -2.66 -4.50
C PRO A 129 7.79 -3.20 -3.74
N LEU A 130 7.03 -4.07 -4.39
CA LEU A 130 5.88 -4.74 -3.80
C LEU A 130 6.07 -6.25 -3.87
N CYS A 131 5.59 -6.95 -2.84
CA CYS A 131 5.61 -8.39 -2.79
C CYS A 131 4.25 -8.92 -2.32
N ARG A 132 3.77 -9.97 -2.95
CA ARG A 132 2.56 -10.66 -2.56
C ARG A 132 2.87 -11.66 -1.45
N SER A 133 2.34 -11.41 -0.25
CA SER A 133 2.71 -12.15 0.96
C SER A 133 2.30 -13.61 0.94
N ASP A 134 1.19 -13.97 0.31
CA ASP A 134 0.77 -15.36 0.17
C ASP A 134 1.73 -16.15 -0.73
N GLN A 135 2.23 -15.54 -1.82
CA GLN A 135 3.23 -16.17 -2.68
C GLN A 135 4.60 -16.29 -1.98
N LEU A 136 4.98 -15.28 -1.19
CA LEU A 136 6.18 -15.34 -0.37
C LEU A 136 6.09 -16.46 0.67
N TYR A 137 4.95 -16.55 1.38
CA TYR A 137 4.70 -17.63 2.34
C TYR A 137 4.86 -19.02 1.69
N GLU A 138 4.23 -19.24 0.55
CA GLU A 138 4.33 -20.48 -0.21
C GLU A 138 5.78 -20.79 -0.65
N ALA A 139 6.52 -19.77 -1.05
CA ALA A 139 7.93 -19.93 -1.44
C ALA A 139 8.79 -20.32 -0.23
N LEU A 140 8.58 -19.66 0.92
CA LEU A 140 9.28 -19.98 2.17
C LEU A 140 8.92 -21.38 2.65
N LEU A 141 7.64 -21.77 2.60
CA LEU A 141 7.20 -23.12 3.00
C LEU A 141 7.85 -24.22 2.15
N ARG A 142 8.07 -23.95 0.87
CA ARG A 142 8.82 -24.88 -0.01
C ARG A 142 10.33 -24.90 0.27
N ALA A 143 10.90 -23.76 0.65
CA ALA A 143 12.34 -23.63 0.89
C ALA A 143 12.75 -24.17 2.26
N ASP A 144 11.99 -23.83 3.31
CA ASP A 144 12.24 -24.26 4.69
C ASP A 144 10.94 -24.36 5.48
N LYS A 145 10.31 -25.52 5.39
CA LYS A 145 9.06 -25.82 6.10
C LYS A 145 9.23 -25.70 7.62
N THR A 146 10.36 -26.14 8.16
CA THR A 146 10.60 -26.14 9.62
C THR A 146 10.65 -24.71 10.17
N LEU A 147 11.28 -23.81 9.43
CA LEU A 147 11.31 -22.38 9.75
C LEU A 147 9.89 -21.80 9.79
N VAL A 148 9.09 -22.02 8.76
CA VAL A 148 7.71 -21.52 8.67
C VAL A 148 6.86 -22.05 9.82
N GLU A 149 6.89 -23.37 10.08
CA GLU A 149 6.15 -23.99 11.18
C GLU A 149 6.58 -23.43 12.55
N SER A 150 7.85 -23.01 12.70
CA SER A 150 8.33 -22.37 13.93
C SER A 150 7.69 -21.00 14.14
N PHE A 151 7.59 -20.17 13.08
CA PHE A 151 6.90 -18.88 13.14
C PHE A 151 5.40 -19.05 13.41
N GLU A 152 4.75 -20.02 12.79
CA GLU A 152 3.33 -20.30 13.04
C GLU A 152 3.08 -20.73 14.49
N LYS A 153 3.96 -21.55 15.04
CA LYS A 153 3.81 -22.11 16.39
C LYS A 153 4.15 -21.11 17.49
N PHE A 154 5.21 -20.32 17.31
CA PHE A 154 5.76 -19.49 18.40
C PHE A 154 5.51 -17.99 18.18
N GLY A 155 5.16 -17.58 16.97
CA GLY A 155 5.01 -16.16 16.63
C GLY A 155 6.35 -15.42 16.60
N VAL A 156 6.25 -14.08 16.64
CA VAL A 156 7.40 -13.14 16.68
C VAL A 156 7.20 -12.18 17.84
N ILE A 157 8.26 -11.94 18.60
CA ILE A 157 8.27 -10.97 19.69
C ILE A 157 9.10 -9.77 19.25
N TYR A 158 8.48 -8.59 19.21
CA TYR A 158 9.17 -7.33 18.99
C TYR A 158 9.46 -6.66 20.33
N ASN A 159 10.69 -6.22 20.51
CA ASN A 159 11.11 -5.42 21.66
C ASN A 159 11.58 -4.07 21.16
N SER A 160 10.99 -2.99 21.65
CA SER A 160 11.50 -1.62 21.46
C SER A 160 12.31 -1.22 22.70
N ILE A 161 13.49 -0.67 22.48
CA ILE A 161 14.38 -0.13 23.51
C ILE A 161 14.26 1.39 23.50
#